data_949414466f61b97f59ebca4a73328800
#
_entry.id   949414466f61b97f59ebca4a73328800
#
_cell.length_a   1.000
_cell.length_b   1.000
_cell.length_c   1.000
_cell.angle_alpha   90.00
_cell.angle_beta   90.00
_cell.angle_gamma   90.00
#
_symmetry.space_group_name_H-M   'P 1'
#
loop_
_entity.id
_entity.type
_entity.pdbx_description
1 polymer ?
#
loop_
_entity_poly.entity_id
_entity_poly.type
_entity_poly.pdbx_seq_one_letter_code
_entity_poly.pdbx_strand_id
1 'polypeptide(L)'
;MCFTSMKKLLSAVFIALLSSFSFAQPEQFVSLTLCSDRLLIELARPEQISAMSPYSKNPLMMLDKVNSDKPILEAQLEKLLPYADKTLLINETFYPQLVTQLKQLGFRIIPINDSPQTAEQLFEFILQLGEITGNQQHAKRLVSQLNLQNFRLNRPLAETLILSDTGVVDMFYPQYQTLLHLLGLKPLKTNLTQQNFSLEKVLLSQPNVLISLSDKQGYSQQGELLSHPLLQDLFKNAPLATMPLKYTYCFDHGLWQGAERVYNQLKNSPL
;
A
#
# COMPACT_ATOMS: atom_id res chain seq x y z
N MET A 1 29.46 -67.02 7.93
CA MET A 1 28.25 -66.45 8.61
C MET A 1 28.40 -64.98 9.00
N CYS A 2 29.37 -64.23 8.53
CA CYS A 2 29.60 -62.84 8.96
C CYS A 2 29.15 -61.76 7.96
N PHE A 3 28.88 -62.13 6.68
CA PHE A 3 28.54 -61.15 5.63
C PHE A 3 27.07 -60.73 5.56
N THR A 4 26.15 -61.47 6.13
CA THR A 4 24.70 -61.20 6.13
C THR A 4 24.27 -60.20 7.20
N SER A 5 25.02 -60.04 8.28
CA SER A 5 24.73 -59.13 9.38
C SER A 5 25.06 -57.67 9.04
N MET A 6 26.13 -57.46 8.25
CA MET A 6 26.60 -56.13 7.86
C MET A 6 25.69 -55.41 6.83
N LYS A 7 25.05 -56.19 5.95
CA LYS A 7 24.03 -55.63 5.01
C LYS A 7 22.76 -55.16 5.66
N LYS A 8 22.33 -55.82 6.75
CA LYS A 8 21.13 -55.41 7.51
C LYS A 8 21.38 -54.19 8.38
N LEU A 9 22.59 -53.97 8.89
CA LEU A 9 22.96 -52.75 9.61
C LEU A 9 23.04 -51.52 8.68
N LEU A 10 23.60 -51.66 7.50
CA LEU A 10 23.66 -50.55 6.50
C LEU A 10 22.29 -50.15 5.98
N SER A 11 21.34 -51.10 5.83
CA SER A 11 19.98 -50.80 5.39
C SER A 11 19.17 -50.08 6.47
N ALA A 12 19.38 -50.40 7.76
CA ALA A 12 18.69 -49.72 8.87
C ALA A 12 19.18 -48.28 9.10
N VAL A 13 20.47 -48.00 8.89
CA VAL A 13 21.04 -46.63 8.98
C VAL A 13 20.56 -45.75 7.82
N PHE A 14 20.36 -46.29 6.63
CA PHE A 14 19.88 -45.52 5.49
C PHE A 14 18.41 -45.12 5.62
N ILE A 15 17.57 -45.96 6.27
CA ILE A 15 16.15 -45.64 6.53
C ILE A 15 16.01 -44.58 7.65
N ALA A 16 16.92 -44.59 8.64
CA ALA A 16 16.90 -43.61 9.72
C ALA A 16 17.33 -42.17 9.27
N LEU A 17 18.09 -42.05 8.19
CA LEU A 17 18.51 -40.76 7.63
C LEU A 17 17.44 -40.10 6.77
N LEU A 18 16.41 -40.81 6.34
CA LEU A 18 15.31 -40.29 5.53
C LEU A 18 14.16 -39.67 6.35
N SER A 19 14.15 -39.83 7.66
CA SER A 19 13.05 -39.43 8.53
C SER A 19 13.17 -38.03 9.15
N SER A 20 14.14 -37.21 8.76
CA SER A 20 14.39 -35.92 9.43
C SER A 20 14.13 -34.67 8.57
N PHE A 21 13.52 -34.79 7.41
CA PHE A 21 13.00 -33.61 6.73
C PHE A 21 11.62 -33.25 7.28
N SER A 22 11.59 -32.76 8.52
CA SER A 22 10.45 -31.97 9.00
C SER A 22 10.40 -30.69 8.18
N PHE A 23 9.59 -30.66 7.12
CA PHE A 23 9.26 -29.40 6.48
C PHE A 23 8.51 -28.56 7.52
N ALA A 24 9.21 -27.64 8.16
CA ALA A 24 8.55 -26.63 8.96
C ALA A 24 7.49 -25.97 8.06
N GLN A 25 6.24 -26.02 8.50
CA GLN A 25 5.18 -25.32 7.77
C GLN A 25 5.55 -23.84 7.66
N PRO A 26 5.37 -23.24 6.47
CA PRO A 26 5.68 -21.83 6.29
C PRO A 26 4.87 -21.02 7.29
N GLU A 27 5.51 -20.00 7.87
CA GLU A 27 4.83 -19.06 8.77
C GLU A 27 3.59 -18.50 8.10
N GLN A 28 2.50 -18.42 8.84
CA GLN A 28 1.21 -17.95 8.35
C GLN A 28 0.84 -16.62 9.00
N PHE A 29 0.26 -15.74 8.21
CA PHE A 29 0.00 -14.36 8.56
C PHE A 29 -1.49 -14.03 8.52
N VAL A 30 -1.90 -13.14 9.41
CA VAL A 30 -3.19 -12.47 9.41
C VAL A 30 -2.95 -10.99 9.27
N SER A 31 -3.55 -10.37 8.28
CA SER A 31 -3.47 -8.94 8.03
C SER A 31 -4.74 -8.24 8.51
N LEU A 32 -4.61 -7.14 9.23
CA LEU A 32 -5.73 -6.45 9.89
C LEU A 32 -5.97 -5.02 9.40
N THR A 33 -5.19 -4.54 8.42
CA THR A 33 -5.34 -3.20 7.84
C THR A 33 -5.25 -3.24 6.32
N LEU A 34 -5.77 -2.21 5.65
CA LEU A 34 -5.68 -2.08 4.19
C LEU A 34 -4.23 -2.13 3.70
N CYS A 35 -3.34 -1.38 4.35
CA CYS A 35 -1.97 -1.23 3.89
C CYS A 35 -1.15 -2.51 4.10
N SER A 36 -1.40 -3.24 5.20
CA SER A 36 -0.82 -4.56 5.41
C SER A 36 -1.38 -5.60 4.42
N ASP A 37 -2.67 -5.53 4.07
CA ASP A 37 -3.26 -6.41 3.06
C ASP A 37 -2.54 -6.30 1.72
N ARG A 38 -2.32 -5.07 1.24
CA ARG A 38 -1.67 -4.79 -0.04
C ARG A 38 -0.23 -5.30 -0.08
N LEU A 39 0.55 -5.03 0.98
CA LEU A 39 1.93 -5.48 1.08
C LEU A 39 2.04 -6.99 1.27
N LEU A 40 1.12 -7.60 2.03
CA LEU A 40 1.12 -9.03 2.24
C LEU A 40 0.77 -9.80 0.96
N ILE A 41 -0.24 -9.34 0.19
CA ILE A 41 -0.56 -9.93 -1.13
C ILE A 41 0.62 -9.81 -2.10
N GLU A 42 1.39 -8.72 -2.02
CA GLU A 42 2.54 -8.51 -2.88
C GLU A 42 3.73 -9.36 -2.48
N LEU A 43 3.99 -9.54 -1.20
CA LEU A 43 5.24 -10.11 -0.70
C LEU A 43 5.12 -11.55 -0.18
N ALA A 44 3.95 -12.00 0.27
CA ALA A 44 3.78 -13.35 0.77
C ALA A 44 3.28 -14.31 -0.32
N ARG A 45 3.56 -15.59 -0.13
CA ARG A 45 2.91 -16.62 -0.95
C ARG A 45 1.46 -16.81 -0.50
N PRO A 46 0.52 -17.15 -1.40
CA PRO A 46 -0.89 -17.30 -1.05
C PRO A 46 -1.16 -18.25 0.13
N GLU A 47 -0.40 -19.32 0.27
CA GLU A 47 -0.52 -20.28 1.36
C GLU A 47 -0.06 -19.72 2.73
N GLN A 48 0.70 -18.64 2.75
CA GLN A 48 1.11 -17.97 3.97
C GLN A 48 0.05 -16.98 4.50
N ILE A 49 -1.00 -16.69 3.72
CA ILE A 49 -2.06 -15.75 4.10
C ILE A 49 -3.23 -16.53 4.67
N SER A 50 -3.46 -16.42 5.97
CA SER A 50 -4.55 -17.12 6.68
C SER A 50 -5.86 -16.33 6.69
N ALA A 51 -5.80 -15.01 6.87
CA ALA A 51 -6.94 -14.12 6.84
C ALA A 51 -6.50 -12.69 6.53
N MET A 52 -7.45 -11.86 6.09
CA MET A 52 -7.21 -10.48 5.71
C MET A 52 -8.29 -9.55 6.25
N SER A 53 -8.03 -8.24 6.24
CA SER A 53 -9.00 -7.26 6.69
C SER A 53 -10.23 -7.18 5.77
N PRO A 54 -11.35 -6.59 6.23
CA PRO A 54 -12.54 -6.37 5.39
C PRO A 54 -12.26 -5.56 4.13
N TYR A 55 -11.24 -4.70 4.14
CA TYR A 55 -10.86 -3.86 2.99
C TYR A 55 -10.31 -4.66 1.82
N SER A 56 -9.74 -5.86 2.07
CA SER A 56 -9.08 -6.69 1.06
C SER A 56 -9.99 -7.14 -0.09
N LYS A 57 -11.31 -7.12 0.10
CA LYS A 57 -12.31 -7.46 -0.94
C LYS A 57 -12.80 -6.25 -1.73
N ASN A 58 -12.44 -5.03 -1.33
CA ASN A 58 -12.94 -3.82 -1.98
C ASN A 58 -12.02 -3.38 -3.13
N PRO A 59 -12.45 -3.49 -4.41
CA PRO A 59 -11.61 -3.11 -5.56
C PRO A 59 -11.32 -1.60 -5.63
N LEU A 60 -12.12 -0.77 -4.95
CA LEU A 60 -11.87 0.67 -4.86
C LEU A 60 -10.78 1.02 -3.84
N MET A 61 -10.45 0.08 -2.97
CA MET A 61 -9.42 0.26 -1.94
C MET A 61 -8.17 -0.55 -2.24
N MET A 62 -8.30 -1.72 -2.82
CA MET A 62 -7.15 -2.55 -3.20
C MET A 62 -6.54 -2.08 -4.52
N LEU A 63 -5.27 -2.40 -4.75
CA LEU A 63 -4.58 -2.18 -6.03
C LEU A 63 -5.11 -3.15 -7.10
N ASP A 64 -4.23 -3.79 -7.84
CA ASP A 64 -4.64 -4.71 -8.92
C ASP A 64 -5.07 -6.09 -8.40
N LYS A 65 -4.55 -6.51 -7.24
CA LYS A 65 -4.87 -7.79 -6.61
C LYS A 65 -5.90 -7.57 -5.49
N VAL A 66 -7.04 -8.24 -5.60
CA VAL A 66 -8.12 -8.24 -4.60
C VAL A 66 -8.20 -9.62 -3.98
N ASN A 67 -8.49 -9.70 -2.70
CA ASN A 67 -8.72 -10.97 -2.02
C ASN A 67 -9.98 -11.66 -2.58
N SER A 68 -9.81 -12.85 -3.15
CA SER A 68 -10.92 -13.63 -3.71
C SER A 68 -11.44 -14.69 -2.75
N ASP A 69 -10.56 -15.33 -1.98
CA ASP A 69 -10.81 -16.61 -1.29
C ASP A 69 -10.40 -16.64 0.18
N LYS A 70 -9.57 -15.69 0.66
CA LYS A 70 -9.14 -15.70 2.06
C LYS A 70 -10.25 -15.22 3.00
N PRO A 71 -10.35 -15.81 4.20
CA PRO A 71 -11.26 -15.35 5.24
C PRO A 71 -11.09 -13.87 5.55
N ILE A 72 -12.20 -13.20 5.81
CA ILE A 72 -12.22 -11.80 6.25
C ILE A 72 -12.26 -11.77 7.77
N LEU A 73 -11.39 -10.95 8.36
CA LEU A 73 -11.23 -10.86 9.79
C LEU A 73 -11.21 -9.39 10.24
N GLU A 74 -12.11 -9.06 11.12
CA GLU A 74 -12.13 -7.75 11.79
C GLU A 74 -11.15 -7.75 12.97
N ALA A 75 -10.57 -6.58 13.25
CA ALA A 75 -9.65 -6.38 14.38
C ALA A 75 -10.40 -6.36 15.73
N GLN A 76 -10.97 -7.51 16.13
CA GLN A 76 -11.69 -7.75 17.38
C GLN A 76 -11.09 -8.97 18.07
N LEU A 77 -10.88 -8.87 19.39
CA LEU A 77 -10.17 -9.89 20.14
C LEU A 77 -10.79 -11.30 19.96
N GLU A 78 -12.10 -11.40 20.10
CA GLU A 78 -12.82 -12.68 20.04
C GLU A 78 -12.67 -13.36 18.67
N LYS A 79 -12.60 -12.55 17.60
CA LYS A 79 -12.41 -13.05 16.23
C LYS A 79 -10.98 -13.47 15.95
N LEU A 80 -10.02 -12.93 16.70
CA LEU A 80 -8.60 -13.25 16.57
C LEU A 80 -8.17 -14.50 17.33
N LEU A 81 -8.89 -14.89 18.39
CA LEU A 81 -8.54 -16.05 19.22
C LEU A 81 -8.27 -17.34 18.42
N PRO A 82 -9.03 -17.69 17.38
CA PRO A 82 -8.75 -18.89 16.57
C PRO A 82 -7.43 -18.84 15.79
N TYR A 83 -6.79 -17.66 15.70
CA TYR A 83 -5.56 -17.41 14.97
C TYR A 83 -4.35 -17.20 15.89
N ALA A 84 -4.42 -17.68 17.14
CA ALA A 84 -3.36 -17.47 18.14
C ALA A 84 -2.01 -18.11 17.75
N ASP A 85 -2.01 -19.10 16.87
CA ASP A 85 -0.83 -19.76 16.32
C ASP A 85 -0.25 -19.04 15.08
N LYS A 86 -0.92 -17.97 14.59
CA LYS A 86 -0.52 -17.18 13.43
C LYS A 86 0.19 -15.90 13.85
N THR A 87 0.86 -15.27 12.90
CA THR A 87 1.48 -13.95 13.10
C THR A 87 0.55 -12.86 12.60
N LEU A 88 0.25 -11.90 13.46
CA LEU A 88 -0.67 -10.80 13.16
C LEU A 88 0.10 -9.58 12.65
N LEU A 89 -0.31 -9.03 11.51
CA LEU A 89 0.14 -7.74 11.00
C LEU A 89 -0.91 -6.69 11.39
N ILE A 90 -0.55 -5.77 12.28
CA ILE A 90 -1.48 -4.80 12.87
C ILE A 90 -0.80 -3.46 13.11
N ASN A 91 -1.52 -2.36 12.88
CA ASN A 91 -1.06 -1.04 13.25
C ASN A 91 -1.33 -0.78 14.76
N GLU A 92 -0.27 -0.68 15.53
CA GLU A 92 -0.36 -0.47 16.98
C GLU A 92 -0.96 0.89 17.35
N THR A 93 -0.83 1.89 16.47
CA THR A 93 -1.39 3.23 16.68
C THR A 93 -2.91 3.23 16.52
N PHE A 94 -3.43 2.44 15.58
CA PHE A 94 -4.88 2.36 15.37
C PHE A 94 -5.60 1.47 16.39
N TYR A 95 -4.90 0.47 16.93
CA TYR A 95 -5.49 -0.53 17.82
C TYR A 95 -4.69 -0.74 19.12
N PRO A 96 -4.35 0.31 19.89
CA PRO A 96 -3.40 0.20 21.01
C PRO A 96 -3.90 -0.73 22.12
N GLN A 97 -5.20 -0.69 22.44
CA GLN A 97 -5.79 -1.56 23.47
C GLN A 97 -5.83 -3.02 23.03
N LEU A 98 -6.25 -3.29 21.79
CA LEU A 98 -6.30 -4.63 21.24
C LEU A 98 -4.90 -5.26 21.19
N VAL A 99 -3.89 -4.50 20.74
CA VAL A 99 -2.50 -4.96 20.70
C VAL A 99 -2.00 -5.32 22.11
N THR A 100 -2.33 -4.53 23.12
CA THR A 100 -1.98 -4.84 24.52
C THR A 100 -2.59 -6.16 24.97
N GLN A 101 -3.86 -6.39 24.69
CA GLN A 101 -4.55 -7.63 25.01
C GLN A 101 -3.97 -8.84 24.28
N LEU A 102 -3.70 -8.71 22.99
CA LEU A 102 -3.12 -9.76 22.17
C LEU A 102 -1.71 -10.15 22.65
N LYS A 103 -0.87 -9.16 23.01
CA LYS A 103 0.45 -9.42 23.60
C LYS A 103 0.36 -10.16 24.93
N GLN A 104 -0.60 -9.81 25.80
CA GLN A 104 -0.85 -10.53 27.06
C GLN A 104 -1.28 -12.00 26.84
N LEU A 105 -1.97 -12.27 25.75
CA LEU A 105 -2.39 -13.62 25.35
C LEU A 105 -1.32 -14.39 24.58
N GLY A 106 -0.13 -13.82 24.38
CA GLY A 106 1.00 -14.49 23.73
C GLY A 106 0.94 -14.51 22.20
N PHE A 107 0.12 -13.67 21.57
CA PHE A 107 0.10 -13.56 20.11
C PHE A 107 1.43 -13.02 19.58
N ARG A 108 1.86 -13.57 18.44
CA ARG A 108 2.97 -12.99 17.67
C ARG A 108 2.45 -11.82 16.82
N ILE A 109 3.05 -10.65 16.99
CA ILE A 109 2.62 -9.41 16.35
C ILE A 109 3.81 -8.81 15.60
N ILE A 110 3.57 -8.45 14.33
CA ILE A 110 4.43 -7.59 13.55
C ILE A 110 3.74 -6.23 13.47
N PRO A 111 4.33 -5.20 14.07
CA PRO A 111 3.78 -3.85 13.95
C PRO A 111 3.93 -3.36 12.51
N ILE A 112 2.83 -2.86 11.96
CA ILE A 112 2.80 -2.25 10.63
C ILE A 112 2.87 -0.73 10.78
N ASN A 113 3.77 -0.11 10.04
CA ASN A 113 3.76 1.33 9.84
C ASN A 113 2.95 1.66 8.59
N ASP A 114 1.68 1.97 8.76
CA ASP A 114 0.79 2.36 7.65
C ASP A 114 1.02 3.81 7.19
N SER A 115 1.93 4.54 7.83
CA SER A 115 2.19 5.95 7.59
C SER A 115 3.70 6.26 7.58
N PRO A 116 4.48 5.63 6.69
CA PRO A 116 5.89 6.00 6.54
C PRO A 116 5.98 7.48 6.16
N GLN A 117 7.03 8.14 6.64
CA GLN A 117 7.24 9.57 6.37
C GLN A 117 8.12 9.81 5.13
N THR A 118 8.82 8.79 4.68
CA THR A 118 9.69 8.85 3.49
C THR A 118 9.63 7.55 2.69
N ALA A 119 10.07 7.63 1.43
CA ALA A 119 10.19 6.45 0.58
C ALA A 119 11.19 5.42 1.14
N GLU A 120 12.26 5.88 1.78
CA GLU A 120 13.26 5.03 2.41
C GLU A 120 12.65 4.18 3.53
N GLN A 121 11.82 4.78 4.39
CA GLN A 121 11.11 4.03 5.45
C GLN A 121 10.16 2.97 4.87
N LEU A 122 9.48 3.28 3.76
CA LEU A 122 8.69 2.29 3.04
C LEU A 122 9.57 1.15 2.51
N PHE A 123 10.71 1.47 1.90
CA PHE A 123 11.61 0.47 1.34
C PHE A 123 12.19 -0.44 2.41
N GLU A 124 12.60 0.12 3.56
CA GLU A 124 13.04 -0.66 4.71
C GLU A 124 11.95 -1.61 5.19
N PHE A 125 10.71 -1.15 5.28
CA PHE A 125 9.59 -1.98 5.69
C PHE A 125 9.28 -3.09 4.67
N ILE A 126 9.31 -2.81 3.37
CA ILE A 126 9.16 -3.82 2.30
C ILE A 126 10.25 -4.90 2.43
N LEU A 127 11.51 -4.51 2.66
CA LEU A 127 12.61 -5.46 2.83
C LEU A 127 12.43 -6.33 4.08
N GLN A 128 12.06 -5.72 5.20
CA GLN A 128 11.77 -6.43 6.45
C GLN A 128 10.63 -7.45 6.27
N LEU A 129 9.54 -7.05 5.64
CA LEU A 129 8.41 -7.94 5.38
C LEU A 129 8.79 -9.06 4.40
N GLY A 130 9.65 -8.77 3.40
CA GLY A 130 10.21 -9.78 2.51
C GLY A 130 11.08 -10.81 3.24
N GLU A 131 11.82 -10.42 4.27
CA GLU A 131 12.58 -11.32 5.12
C GLU A 131 11.65 -12.22 5.95
N ILE A 132 10.66 -11.63 6.60
CA ILE A 132 9.68 -12.34 7.43
C ILE A 132 8.87 -13.36 6.62
N THR A 133 8.47 -13.01 5.41
CA THR A 133 7.72 -13.92 4.51
C THR A 133 8.60 -14.93 3.78
N GLY A 134 9.93 -14.83 3.91
CA GLY A 134 10.88 -15.66 3.18
C GLY A 134 11.00 -15.33 1.69
N ASN A 135 10.56 -14.14 1.27
CA ASN A 135 10.58 -13.66 -0.12
C ASN A 135 11.53 -12.48 -0.34
N GLN A 136 12.71 -12.49 0.32
CA GLN A 136 13.70 -11.40 0.28
C GLN A 136 14.06 -10.95 -1.14
N GLN A 137 14.20 -11.91 -2.07
CA GLN A 137 14.57 -11.56 -3.45
C GLN A 137 13.45 -10.80 -4.17
N HIS A 138 12.18 -11.15 -3.91
CA HIS A 138 11.06 -10.41 -4.47
C HIS A 138 10.98 -8.99 -3.88
N ALA A 139 11.10 -8.85 -2.57
CA ALA A 139 11.13 -7.56 -1.89
C ALA A 139 12.27 -6.66 -2.42
N LYS A 140 13.47 -7.21 -2.59
CA LYS A 140 14.61 -6.47 -3.17
C LYS A 140 14.34 -6.02 -4.61
N ARG A 141 13.73 -6.87 -5.44
CA ARG A 141 13.34 -6.48 -6.80
C ARG A 141 12.30 -5.36 -6.79
N LEU A 142 11.27 -5.48 -5.94
CA LEU A 142 10.25 -4.44 -5.80
C LEU A 142 10.87 -3.10 -5.41
N VAL A 143 11.67 -3.06 -4.34
CA VAL A 143 12.36 -1.82 -3.92
C VAL A 143 13.26 -1.27 -5.02
N SER A 144 14.02 -2.12 -5.71
CA SER A 144 14.88 -1.67 -6.81
C SER A 144 14.06 -1.07 -7.95
N GLN A 145 12.93 -1.67 -8.31
CA GLN A 145 12.02 -1.12 -9.32
C GLN A 145 11.47 0.23 -8.91
N LEU A 146 10.94 0.37 -7.68
CA LEU A 146 10.41 1.63 -7.19
C LEU A 146 11.48 2.74 -7.17
N ASN A 147 12.69 2.41 -6.74
CA ASN A 147 13.79 3.38 -6.66
C ASN A 147 14.32 3.82 -8.04
N LEU A 148 14.25 2.96 -9.03
CA LEU A 148 14.68 3.28 -10.41
C LEU A 148 13.61 4.01 -11.22
N GLN A 149 12.35 3.95 -10.82
CA GLN A 149 11.26 4.62 -11.52
C GLN A 149 11.37 6.13 -11.40
N ASN A 150 11.42 6.81 -12.53
CA ASN A 150 11.47 8.24 -12.63
C ASN A 150 10.40 8.73 -13.61
N PHE A 151 9.39 9.37 -13.06
CA PHE A 151 8.26 9.93 -13.82
C PHE A 151 8.40 11.44 -14.02
N ARG A 152 9.62 11.99 -13.97
CA ARG A 152 9.84 13.42 -14.12
C ARG A 152 9.31 13.93 -15.44
N LEU A 153 8.41 14.86 -15.35
CA LEU A 153 7.94 15.65 -16.48
C LEU A 153 9.06 16.61 -16.91
N ASN A 154 9.32 16.71 -18.22
CA ASN A 154 10.35 17.59 -18.78
C ASN A 154 9.92 19.08 -18.69
N ARG A 155 9.71 19.58 -17.46
CA ARG A 155 9.13 20.90 -17.21
C ARG A 155 9.75 21.54 -15.99
N PRO A 156 9.91 22.85 -15.93
CA PRO A 156 10.28 23.53 -14.70
C PRO A 156 9.20 23.22 -13.65
N LEU A 157 9.61 23.05 -12.41
CA LEU A 157 8.79 22.72 -11.25
C LEU A 157 7.44 23.47 -11.23
N ALA A 158 6.42 22.90 -11.86
CA ALA A 158 5.11 23.51 -11.96
C ALA A 158 4.35 23.46 -10.64
N GLU A 159 3.69 24.56 -10.27
CA GLU A 159 2.85 24.60 -9.07
C GLU A 159 1.59 23.79 -9.28
N THR A 160 1.41 22.78 -8.43
CA THR A 160 0.37 21.75 -8.59
C THR A 160 -0.61 21.81 -7.45
N LEU A 161 -1.91 21.77 -7.79
CA LEU A 161 -3.00 21.58 -6.85
C LEU A 161 -3.52 20.15 -6.97
N ILE A 162 -3.72 19.48 -5.84
CA ILE A 162 -4.37 18.16 -5.77
C ILE A 162 -5.75 18.33 -5.15
N LEU A 163 -6.78 17.92 -5.89
CA LEU A 163 -8.17 17.92 -5.44
C LEU A 163 -8.68 16.48 -5.36
N SER A 164 -9.46 16.17 -4.34
CA SER A 164 -10.13 14.87 -4.21
C SER A 164 -11.65 15.03 -4.19
N ASP A 165 -12.37 13.93 -4.29
CA ASP A 165 -13.83 13.89 -4.10
C ASP A 165 -14.26 14.40 -2.71
N THR A 166 -13.32 14.55 -1.77
CA THR A 166 -13.53 15.09 -0.43
C THR A 166 -13.06 16.54 -0.28
N GLY A 167 -12.55 17.16 -1.34
CA GLY A 167 -12.06 18.55 -1.36
C GLY A 167 -10.56 18.66 -1.64
N VAL A 168 -9.94 19.75 -1.17
CA VAL A 168 -8.48 19.93 -1.28
C VAL A 168 -7.76 18.94 -0.35
N VAL A 169 -6.81 18.21 -0.87
CA VAL A 169 -5.93 17.38 -0.05
C VAL A 169 -4.85 18.24 0.58
N ASP A 170 -4.44 17.91 1.78
CA ASP A 170 -3.26 18.51 2.39
C ASP A 170 -2.00 17.96 1.69
N MET A 171 -1.46 18.77 0.79
CA MET A 171 -0.30 18.41 -0.02
C MET A 171 1.00 18.29 0.79
N PHE A 172 0.98 18.60 2.09
CA PHE A 172 2.12 18.41 2.99
C PHE A 172 2.20 16.99 3.57
N TYR A 173 1.17 16.16 3.41
CA TYR A 173 1.30 14.74 3.79
C TYR A 173 2.36 14.04 2.95
N PRO A 174 3.15 13.14 3.56
CA PRO A 174 4.31 12.49 2.93
C PRO A 174 4.02 11.82 1.60
N GLN A 175 2.86 11.15 1.44
CA GLN A 175 2.48 10.50 0.19
C GLN A 175 2.29 11.50 -0.96
N TYR A 176 1.73 12.67 -0.70
CA TYR A 176 1.54 13.69 -1.75
C TYR A 176 2.85 14.40 -2.08
N GLN A 177 3.70 14.63 -1.08
CA GLN A 177 5.06 15.16 -1.31
C GLN A 177 5.87 14.21 -2.17
N THR A 178 5.80 12.90 -1.88
CA THR A 178 6.48 11.87 -2.67
C THR A 178 5.92 11.79 -4.08
N LEU A 179 4.59 11.82 -4.26
CA LEU A 179 3.94 11.85 -5.57
C LEU A 179 4.44 13.03 -6.42
N LEU A 180 4.41 14.23 -5.86
CA LEU A 180 4.87 15.43 -6.55
C LEU A 180 6.37 15.36 -6.88
N HIS A 181 7.18 14.84 -5.95
CA HIS A 181 8.61 14.64 -6.18
C HIS A 181 8.89 13.67 -7.34
N LEU A 182 8.21 12.53 -7.38
CA LEU A 182 8.32 11.54 -8.46
C LEU A 182 8.00 12.17 -9.84
N LEU A 183 7.03 13.08 -9.88
CA LEU A 183 6.61 13.76 -11.11
C LEU A 183 7.47 14.98 -11.47
N GLY A 184 8.39 15.41 -10.59
CA GLY A 184 9.15 16.65 -10.76
C GLY A 184 8.28 17.91 -10.63
N LEU A 185 7.19 17.82 -9.88
CA LEU A 185 6.25 18.90 -9.58
C LEU A 185 6.49 19.44 -8.17
N LYS A 186 5.91 20.61 -7.85
CA LYS A 186 5.92 21.18 -6.50
C LYS A 186 4.50 21.49 -6.04
N PRO A 187 4.23 21.46 -4.72
CA PRO A 187 2.92 21.87 -4.22
C PRO A 187 2.67 23.36 -4.53
N LEU A 188 1.42 23.67 -4.89
CA LEU A 188 0.97 25.03 -5.01
C LEU A 188 1.09 25.72 -3.64
N LYS A 189 1.72 26.89 -3.63
CA LYS A 189 1.79 27.73 -2.43
C LYS A 189 0.43 28.38 -2.20
N THR A 190 -0.38 27.81 -1.34
CA THR A 190 -1.74 28.26 -1.06
C THR A 190 -2.08 28.05 0.41
N ASN A 191 -2.99 28.89 0.92
CA ASN A 191 -3.62 28.69 2.23
C ASN A 191 -4.88 27.82 2.14
N LEU A 192 -5.11 27.15 1.01
CA LEU A 192 -6.22 26.23 0.85
C LEU A 192 -6.03 25.00 1.73
N THR A 193 -7.00 24.76 2.58
CA THR A 193 -7.12 23.57 3.41
C THR A 193 -8.51 22.99 3.22
N GLN A 194 -8.72 21.75 3.66
CA GLN A 194 -10.04 21.12 3.63
C GLN A 194 -11.10 21.98 4.38
N GLN A 195 -10.69 22.70 5.42
CA GLN A 195 -11.59 23.51 6.24
C GLN A 195 -11.96 24.85 5.61
N ASN A 196 -11.11 25.41 4.75
CA ASN A 196 -11.32 26.72 4.12
C ASN A 196 -11.51 26.64 2.61
N PHE A 197 -11.80 25.47 2.09
CA PHE A 197 -12.01 25.21 0.67
C PHE A 197 -13.22 25.99 0.13
N SER A 198 -13.03 26.70 -0.98
CA SER A 198 -14.11 27.25 -1.76
C SER A 198 -13.72 27.27 -3.24
N LEU A 199 -14.72 27.17 -4.13
CA LEU A 199 -14.52 27.26 -5.56
C LEU A 199 -13.78 28.54 -5.97
N GLU A 200 -14.15 29.68 -5.40
CA GLU A 200 -13.51 30.97 -5.64
C GLU A 200 -12.02 30.94 -5.32
N LYS A 201 -11.65 30.41 -4.17
CA LYS A 201 -10.23 30.31 -3.77
C LYS A 201 -9.43 29.39 -4.70
N VAL A 202 -10.02 28.31 -5.17
CA VAL A 202 -9.39 27.43 -6.17
C VAL A 202 -9.18 28.15 -7.48
N LEU A 203 -10.19 28.86 -7.97
CA LEU A 203 -10.08 29.66 -9.20
C LEU A 203 -9.03 30.75 -9.11
N LEU A 204 -8.94 31.42 -7.94
CA LEU A 204 -7.94 32.46 -7.69
C LEU A 204 -6.52 31.92 -7.52
N SER A 205 -6.37 30.65 -7.17
CA SER A 205 -5.05 30.03 -6.93
C SER A 205 -4.24 29.78 -8.20
N GLN A 206 -4.88 29.69 -9.36
CA GLN A 206 -4.29 29.54 -10.70
C GLN A 206 -3.15 28.49 -10.75
N PRO A 207 -3.41 27.22 -10.43
CA PRO A 207 -2.38 26.19 -10.48
C PRO A 207 -1.89 25.98 -11.91
N ASN A 208 -0.60 25.68 -12.07
CA ASN A 208 -0.05 25.30 -13.38
C ASN A 208 -0.47 23.88 -13.78
N VAL A 209 -0.67 23.00 -12.80
CA VAL A 209 -1.10 21.60 -12.99
C VAL A 209 -2.18 21.28 -11.97
N LEU A 210 -3.15 20.50 -12.39
CA LEU A 210 -4.15 19.95 -11.50
C LEU A 210 -4.12 18.43 -11.51
N ILE A 211 -4.16 17.80 -10.33
CA ILE A 211 -4.35 16.38 -10.16
C ILE A 211 -5.67 16.16 -9.44
N SER A 212 -6.59 15.47 -10.10
CA SER A 212 -7.88 15.08 -9.52
C SER A 212 -7.83 13.64 -9.02
N LEU A 213 -8.07 13.45 -7.73
CA LEU A 213 -8.21 12.14 -7.10
C LEU A 213 -9.69 11.79 -7.04
N SER A 214 -10.15 10.88 -7.89
CA SER A 214 -11.57 10.52 -7.96
C SER A 214 -11.76 9.09 -8.43
N ASP A 215 -12.64 8.35 -7.76
CA ASP A 215 -13.05 7.01 -8.18
C ASP A 215 -14.25 7.05 -9.16
N LYS A 216 -14.81 8.21 -9.44
CA LYS A 216 -16.01 8.40 -10.28
C LYS A 216 -17.22 7.55 -9.87
N GLN A 217 -17.24 7.05 -8.65
CA GLN A 217 -18.31 6.21 -8.11
C GLN A 217 -18.96 6.90 -6.92
N GLY A 218 -20.25 7.20 -7.08
CA GLY A 218 -21.08 7.79 -6.05
C GLY A 218 -21.18 9.32 -6.13
N TYR A 219 -22.30 9.82 -5.59
CA TYR A 219 -22.58 11.23 -5.41
C TYR A 219 -21.79 11.77 -4.20
N SER A 220 -20.97 12.79 -4.40
CA SER A 220 -20.44 13.62 -3.33
C SER A 220 -20.62 15.09 -3.67
N GLN A 221 -20.92 15.91 -2.69
CA GLN A 221 -20.99 17.38 -2.89
C GLN A 221 -19.68 17.96 -3.45
N GLN A 222 -18.55 17.38 -3.07
CA GLN A 222 -17.23 17.76 -3.55
C GLN A 222 -16.98 17.26 -4.97
N GLY A 223 -17.51 16.08 -5.34
CA GLY A 223 -17.48 15.56 -6.71
C GLY A 223 -18.27 16.45 -7.66
N GLU A 224 -19.40 17.02 -7.23
CA GLU A 224 -20.11 18.07 -7.99
C GLU A 224 -19.26 19.30 -8.21
N LEU A 225 -18.47 19.67 -7.20
CA LEU A 225 -17.57 20.81 -7.33
C LEU A 225 -16.53 20.60 -8.43
N LEU A 226 -15.94 19.40 -8.55
CA LEU A 226 -14.99 19.07 -9.60
C LEU A 226 -15.63 19.12 -11.01
N SER A 227 -16.94 18.95 -11.11
CA SER A 227 -17.70 19.07 -12.36
C SER A 227 -18.24 20.48 -12.62
N HIS A 228 -17.99 21.45 -11.73
CA HIS A 228 -18.48 22.81 -11.85
C HIS A 228 -17.93 23.48 -13.14
N PRO A 229 -18.77 24.16 -13.96
CA PRO A 229 -18.35 24.73 -15.25
C PRO A 229 -17.13 25.66 -15.15
N LEU A 230 -17.04 26.47 -14.10
CA LEU A 230 -15.89 27.37 -13.90
C LEU A 230 -14.59 26.61 -13.62
N LEU A 231 -14.64 25.47 -12.91
CA LEU A 231 -13.47 24.62 -12.75
C LEU A 231 -13.12 23.89 -14.04
N GLN A 232 -14.11 23.49 -14.81
CA GLN A 232 -13.88 22.88 -16.13
C GLN A 232 -13.20 23.89 -17.08
N ASP A 233 -13.52 25.18 -17.00
CA ASP A 233 -12.84 26.21 -17.77
C ASP A 233 -11.40 26.44 -17.28
N LEU A 234 -11.15 26.42 -15.98
CA LEU A 234 -9.79 26.43 -15.42
C LEU A 234 -8.98 25.22 -15.94
N PHE A 235 -9.59 24.04 -15.98
CA PHE A 235 -8.97 22.79 -16.44
C PHE A 235 -8.70 22.75 -17.95
N LYS A 236 -9.43 23.52 -18.76
CA LYS A 236 -9.12 23.68 -20.19
C LYS A 236 -7.79 24.40 -20.42
N ASN A 237 -7.41 25.25 -19.48
CA ASN A 237 -6.22 26.09 -19.59
C ASN A 237 -5.02 25.56 -18.79
N ALA A 238 -5.25 24.65 -17.85
CA ALA A 238 -4.21 23.98 -17.07
C ALA A 238 -4.24 22.48 -17.34
N PRO A 239 -3.10 21.80 -17.51
CA PRO A 239 -3.04 20.36 -17.64
C PRO A 239 -3.71 19.68 -16.44
N LEU A 240 -4.66 18.81 -16.73
CA LEU A 240 -5.40 18.02 -15.77
C LEU A 240 -5.02 16.54 -15.90
N ALA A 241 -4.64 15.93 -14.79
CA ALA A 241 -4.55 14.47 -14.66
C ALA A 241 -5.56 13.95 -13.65
N THR A 242 -6.07 12.76 -13.89
CA THR A 242 -6.98 12.07 -12.96
C THR A 242 -6.35 10.75 -12.47
N MET A 243 -6.55 10.45 -11.20
CA MET A 243 -6.02 9.27 -10.55
C MET A 243 -7.05 8.73 -9.54
N PRO A 244 -7.33 7.41 -9.51
CA PRO A 244 -8.14 6.80 -8.45
C PRO A 244 -7.57 7.05 -7.06
N LEU A 245 -8.43 7.30 -6.09
CA LEU A 245 -8.07 7.52 -4.68
C LEU A 245 -7.26 6.37 -4.08
N LYS A 246 -7.50 5.14 -4.55
CA LYS A 246 -6.80 3.95 -4.03
C LYS A 246 -5.27 4.06 -4.06
N TYR A 247 -4.69 4.83 -4.96
CA TYR A 247 -3.25 5.00 -5.06
C TYR A 247 -2.65 5.91 -3.96
N THR A 248 -3.51 6.56 -3.16
CA THR A 248 -3.09 7.45 -2.07
C THR A 248 -3.61 7.03 -0.69
N TYR A 249 -4.42 5.97 -0.58
CA TYR A 249 -4.89 5.50 0.73
C TYR A 249 -3.76 4.98 1.61
N CYS A 250 -2.73 4.39 0.99
CA CYS A 250 -1.53 3.94 1.69
C CYS A 250 -0.31 4.62 1.08
N PHE A 251 0.69 4.88 1.91
CA PHE A 251 2.02 5.17 1.40
C PHE A 251 2.71 3.83 1.13
N ASP A 252 2.42 3.24 -0.02
CA ASP A 252 2.92 1.94 -0.47
C ASP A 252 3.33 2.00 -1.96
N HIS A 253 3.65 0.85 -2.55
CA HIS A 253 4.03 0.74 -3.97
C HIS A 253 2.93 1.23 -4.93
N GLY A 254 1.67 1.30 -4.50
CA GLY A 254 0.57 1.87 -5.28
C GLY A 254 0.77 3.34 -5.62
N LEU A 255 1.50 4.09 -4.79
CA LEU A 255 1.80 5.49 -5.06
C LEU A 255 2.62 5.66 -6.35
N TRP A 256 3.57 4.75 -6.63
CA TRP A 256 4.35 4.75 -7.88
C TRP A 256 3.47 4.41 -9.08
N GLN A 257 2.54 3.47 -8.94
CA GLN A 257 1.55 3.18 -10.00
C GLN A 257 0.67 4.41 -10.29
N GLY A 258 0.27 5.13 -9.24
CA GLY A 258 -0.43 6.40 -9.35
C GLY A 258 0.38 7.47 -10.08
N ALA A 259 1.66 7.63 -9.71
CA ALA A 259 2.59 8.55 -10.36
C ALA A 259 2.75 8.24 -11.86
N GLU A 260 2.90 6.98 -12.23
CA GLU A 260 2.97 6.56 -13.62
C GLU A 260 1.71 6.94 -14.42
N ARG A 261 0.52 6.76 -13.83
CA ARG A 261 -0.75 7.14 -14.46
C ARG A 261 -0.82 8.65 -14.71
N VAL A 262 -0.45 9.46 -13.73
CA VAL A 262 -0.42 10.92 -13.86
C VAL A 262 0.62 11.34 -14.90
N TYR A 263 1.81 10.77 -14.86
CA TYR A 263 2.87 11.00 -15.84
C TYR A 263 2.39 10.75 -17.28
N ASN A 264 1.76 9.59 -17.51
CA ASN A 264 1.29 9.20 -18.84
C ASN A 264 0.22 10.14 -19.41
N GLN A 265 -0.57 10.78 -18.55
CA GLN A 265 -1.55 11.78 -18.96
C GLN A 265 -0.90 13.16 -19.26
N LEU A 266 0.13 13.53 -18.49
CA LEU A 266 0.72 14.87 -18.54
C LEU A 266 1.94 14.99 -19.48
N LYS A 267 2.64 13.90 -19.78
CA LYS A 267 3.92 13.94 -20.54
C LYS A 267 3.82 14.59 -21.91
N ASN A 268 2.66 14.56 -22.55
CA ASN A 268 2.40 15.11 -23.89
C ASN A 268 1.47 16.35 -23.86
N SER A 269 1.01 16.78 -22.69
CA SER A 269 0.13 17.96 -22.60
C SER A 269 0.94 19.25 -22.83
N PRO A 270 0.48 20.21 -23.62
CA PRO A 270 1.09 21.53 -23.66
C PRO A 270 0.94 22.22 -22.30
N LEU A 271 2.00 22.80 -21.78
CA LEU A 271 1.98 23.75 -20.66
C LEU A 271 2.44 25.09 -21.16
#